data_ae8cba569a89195eb805c7145bbbacff
#
_entry.id   ae8cba569a89195eb805c7145bbbacff
#
_cell.length_a   1.000
_cell.length_b   1.000
_cell.length_c   1.000
_cell.angle_alpha   90.00
_cell.angle_beta   90.00
_cell.angle_gamma   90.00
#
_symmetry.space_group_name_H-M   'P 1'
#
loop_
_entity.id
_entity.type
_entity.pdbx_description
1 polymer ?
#
loop_
_entity_poly.entity_id
_entity_poly.type
_entity_poly.pdbx_seq_one_letter_code
_entity_poly.pdbx_strand_id
1 'polypeptide(L)'
;MPVHPTPPGIPRRRLLGTAAATLLAVGLVVTAAPAALAAPAAGGPLTDRAFVGVSVATVWTSPTSPREMDRSAVAAPADPADWLGSMTAADRRELTTASRTQTQVLYGAQVQVLERREGWTKIAVPGQPSAKDARGYPGWVPSAQLTTGAAFAGLLEALPAGTVDGVATTWLYSEETRTDRLREISAGTRLPVLAGDSGGVQVSLPDGGTAWADAAHLRIGDPGPASGEDLVGTARLFLERPYLWGGRSGFAPDCSGLTGLVHELHGITIGRDASDQATAGRAVEQNDLRPGDLLFWNSPATHVAIYAGDGRMIEAFDASTPVRITPVRFDATYSGARRHLPDPA
;
A
#
# COMPACT_ATOMS: atom_id res chain seq x y z
N MET A 1 -20.82 15.70 -72.08
CA MET A 1 -21.64 14.65 -71.47
C MET A 1 -21.28 13.32 -72.08
N PRO A 2 -20.83 12.38 -71.34
CA PRO A 2 -21.22 11.00 -71.54
C PRO A 2 -21.72 10.37 -70.24
N VAL A 3 -22.69 9.48 -70.44
CA VAL A 3 -23.53 8.76 -69.48
C VAL A 3 -22.75 7.61 -68.86
N HIS A 4 -22.81 7.45 -67.53
CA HIS A 4 -22.29 6.28 -66.79
C HIS A 4 -23.35 5.17 -66.78
N PRO A 5 -22.98 3.90 -67.03
CA PRO A 5 -23.89 2.77 -66.89
C PRO A 5 -23.86 2.23 -65.46
N THR A 6 -25.06 1.88 -64.97
CA THR A 6 -25.35 1.22 -63.71
C THR A 6 -24.94 -0.29 -63.73
N PRO A 7 -24.32 -0.90 -62.67
CA PRO A 7 -24.13 -2.34 -62.66
C PRO A 7 -25.35 -3.09 -62.09
N PRO A 8 -25.51 -4.37 -62.45
CA PRO A 8 -26.71 -5.18 -62.19
C PRO A 8 -26.75 -5.76 -60.80
N GLY A 9 -27.97 -5.95 -60.28
CA GLY A 9 -28.29 -6.46 -58.98
C GLY A 9 -27.98 -7.95 -58.79
N ILE A 10 -27.55 -8.30 -57.58
CA ILE A 10 -27.32 -9.66 -57.12
C ILE A 10 -28.52 -10.13 -56.31
N PRO A 11 -28.99 -11.38 -56.45
CA PRO A 11 -30.22 -11.86 -55.83
C PRO A 11 -30.05 -12.21 -54.37
N ARG A 12 -31.08 -11.89 -53.58
CA ARG A 12 -31.23 -12.26 -52.14
C ARG A 12 -31.43 -13.77 -52.00
N ARG A 13 -30.52 -14.44 -51.35
CA ARG A 13 -30.76 -15.75 -50.73
C ARG A 13 -31.17 -15.54 -49.30
N ARG A 14 -32.41 -15.97 -48.99
CA ARG A 14 -32.89 -16.20 -47.62
C ARG A 14 -32.21 -17.46 -47.07
N LEU A 15 -31.61 -17.38 -45.87
CA LEU A 15 -31.39 -18.53 -45.02
C LEU A 15 -31.83 -18.14 -43.60
N LEU A 16 -32.92 -18.79 -43.22
CA LEU A 16 -33.39 -18.86 -41.84
C LEU A 16 -32.40 -19.72 -41.05
N GLY A 17 -32.07 -19.25 -39.86
CA GLY A 17 -31.29 -20.01 -38.89
C GLY A 17 -31.32 -19.27 -37.57
N THR A 18 -32.43 -19.40 -36.84
CA THR A 18 -32.57 -18.99 -35.45
C THR A 18 -31.79 -19.95 -34.58
N ALA A 19 -30.72 -19.46 -33.95
CA ALA A 19 -30.17 -20.09 -32.77
C ALA A 19 -30.19 -19.03 -31.65
N ALA A 20 -31.23 -19.09 -30.84
CA ALA A 20 -31.31 -18.35 -29.59
C ALA A 20 -30.37 -19.02 -28.57
N ALA A 21 -29.25 -18.38 -28.28
CA ALA A 21 -28.44 -18.74 -27.14
C ALA A 21 -29.03 -18.08 -25.89
N THR A 22 -29.77 -18.87 -25.14
CA THR A 22 -30.29 -18.48 -23.82
C THR A 22 -29.11 -18.47 -22.83
N LEU A 23 -28.59 -17.29 -22.51
CA LEU A 23 -27.71 -17.10 -21.36
C LEU A 23 -28.55 -17.21 -20.10
N LEU A 24 -28.45 -18.35 -19.42
CA LEU A 24 -28.92 -18.53 -18.05
C LEU A 24 -27.98 -17.73 -17.13
N ALA A 25 -28.42 -16.55 -16.73
CA ALA A 25 -27.86 -15.85 -15.60
C ALA A 25 -28.29 -16.61 -14.33
N VAL A 26 -27.42 -17.44 -13.77
CA VAL A 26 -27.62 -18.01 -12.43
C VAL A 26 -27.32 -16.90 -11.45
N GLY A 27 -28.34 -16.14 -11.10
CA GLY A 27 -28.32 -15.22 -9.96
C GLY A 27 -28.34 -16.04 -8.66
N LEU A 28 -27.18 -16.19 -8.02
CA LEU A 28 -27.11 -16.73 -6.66
C LEU A 28 -27.59 -15.63 -5.70
N VAL A 29 -28.89 -15.60 -5.42
CA VAL A 29 -29.45 -14.77 -4.35
C VAL A 29 -29.16 -15.50 -3.04
N VAL A 30 -28.04 -15.17 -2.40
CA VAL A 30 -27.80 -15.55 -1.01
C VAL A 30 -28.56 -14.54 -0.13
N THR A 31 -29.76 -14.89 0.26
CA THR A 31 -30.50 -14.18 1.33
C THR A 31 -29.88 -14.57 2.67
N ALA A 32 -28.83 -13.87 3.08
CA ALA A 32 -28.32 -13.93 4.44
C ALA A 32 -29.23 -13.03 5.30
N ALA A 33 -29.96 -13.63 6.24
CA ALA A 33 -30.61 -12.88 7.31
C ALA A 33 -29.55 -12.10 8.10
N PRO A 34 -29.82 -10.86 8.54
CA PRO A 34 -28.87 -10.12 9.33
C PRO A 34 -28.71 -10.81 10.70
N ALA A 35 -27.62 -11.55 10.86
CA ALA A 35 -27.15 -11.90 12.18
C ALA A 35 -26.70 -10.60 12.84
N ALA A 36 -27.40 -10.17 13.89
CA ALA A 36 -26.97 -9.08 14.74
C ALA A 36 -25.59 -9.46 15.31
N LEU A 37 -24.55 -8.89 14.73
CA LEU A 37 -23.19 -9.01 15.25
C LEU A 37 -23.19 -8.33 16.62
N ALA A 38 -23.10 -9.13 17.68
CA ALA A 38 -22.86 -8.62 19.01
C ALA A 38 -21.59 -7.77 19.01
N ALA A 39 -21.65 -6.59 19.63
CA ALA A 39 -20.48 -5.75 19.81
C ALA A 39 -19.32 -6.58 20.40
N PRO A 40 -18.08 -6.46 19.88
CA PRO A 40 -16.97 -7.22 20.41
C PRO A 40 -16.76 -6.87 21.87
N ALA A 41 -16.73 -7.88 22.72
CA ALA A 41 -16.36 -7.76 24.12
C ALA A 41 -14.94 -7.20 24.18
N ALA A 42 -14.73 -6.17 25.01
CA ALA A 42 -13.44 -5.54 25.23
C ALA A 42 -12.35 -6.58 25.55
N GLY A 43 -11.32 -6.65 24.72
CA GLY A 43 -9.99 -7.08 25.00
C GLY A 43 -9.77 -8.39 25.75
N GLY A 44 -9.87 -9.52 25.06
CA GLY A 44 -9.10 -10.70 25.45
C GLY A 44 -7.59 -10.44 25.27
N PRO A 45 -6.70 -11.22 25.93
CA PRO A 45 -5.26 -11.05 25.78
C PRO A 45 -4.90 -11.21 24.29
N LEU A 46 -4.17 -10.22 23.76
CA LEU A 46 -3.60 -10.31 22.40
C LEU A 46 -2.76 -11.60 22.35
N THR A 47 -3.06 -12.47 21.43
CA THR A 47 -2.21 -13.63 21.09
C THR A 47 -0.86 -13.12 20.54
N ASP A 48 0.02 -14.02 20.11
CA ASP A 48 1.30 -13.63 19.46
C ASP A 48 1.09 -12.86 18.14
N ARG A 49 -0.15 -12.67 17.70
CA ARG A 49 -0.56 -11.93 16.50
C ARG A 49 -1.57 -10.85 16.84
N ALA A 50 -1.46 -9.72 16.17
CA ALA A 50 -2.42 -8.63 16.24
C ALA A 50 -2.57 -7.99 14.86
N PHE A 51 -3.58 -7.13 14.71
CA PHE A 51 -3.82 -6.33 13.50
C PHE A 51 -3.77 -4.85 13.85
N VAL A 52 -3.32 -4.04 12.91
CA VAL A 52 -3.35 -2.58 13.05
C VAL A 52 -4.79 -2.09 12.94
N GLY A 53 -5.28 -1.42 13.99
CA GLY A 53 -6.63 -0.88 14.12
C GLY A 53 -6.74 0.61 13.80
N VAL A 54 -5.67 1.25 13.34
CA VAL A 54 -5.64 2.69 12.98
C VAL A 54 -5.19 2.87 11.54
N SER A 55 -5.48 4.03 10.95
CA SER A 55 -5.15 4.35 9.54
C SER A 55 -3.74 3.95 9.16
N VAL A 56 -2.76 4.40 9.94
CA VAL A 56 -1.35 4.02 9.87
C VAL A 56 -0.77 4.01 11.27
N ALA A 57 -0.20 2.89 11.70
CA ALA A 57 0.57 2.82 12.93
C ALA A 57 2.03 3.16 12.63
N THR A 58 2.54 4.23 13.24
CA THR A 58 3.97 4.54 13.22
C THR A 58 4.68 3.65 14.23
N VAL A 59 5.68 2.92 13.76
CA VAL A 59 6.53 2.05 14.59
C VAL A 59 7.71 2.86 15.11
N TRP A 60 7.78 3.02 16.41
CA TRP A 60 8.76 3.86 17.10
C TRP A 60 9.98 3.04 17.54
N THR A 61 11.13 3.71 17.68
CA THR A 61 12.35 3.09 18.17
C THR A 61 12.21 2.63 19.64
N SER A 62 11.50 3.42 20.45
CA SER A 62 11.17 3.09 21.85
C SER A 62 9.84 3.75 22.25
N PRO A 63 9.23 3.34 23.38
CA PRO A 63 8.05 4.00 23.93
C PRO A 63 8.27 5.49 24.28
N THR A 64 9.50 5.92 24.47
CA THR A 64 9.87 7.31 24.79
C THR A 64 10.33 8.12 23.58
N SER A 65 10.31 7.53 22.38
CA SER A 65 10.72 8.22 21.16
C SER A 65 9.75 9.31 20.68
N PRO A 66 8.41 9.17 20.84
CA PRO A 66 7.48 10.23 20.43
C PRO A 66 7.69 11.51 21.23
N ARG A 67 7.51 12.65 20.55
CA ARG A 67 7.48 14.00 21.14
C ARG A 67 6.03 14.38 21.47
N GLU A 68 5.82 15.43 22.21
CA GLU A 68 4.48 15.93 22.51
C GLU A 68 3.68 16.28 21.23
N MET A 69 4.36 16.84 20.22
CA MET A 69 3.77 17.17 18.93
C MET A 69 3.38 15.94 18.10
N ASP A 70 3.88 14.73 18.43
CA ASP A 70 3.56 13.49 17.71
C ASP A 70 2.28 12.82 18.22
N ARG A 71 1.46 13.53 19.03
CA ARG A 71 0.24 12.97 19.67
C ARG A 71 -0.73 12.36 18.67
N SER A 72 -0.91 12.97 17.49
CA SER A 72 -1.83 12.46 16.46
C SER A 72 -1.34 11.16 15.83
N ALA A 73 -0.02 10.90 15.84
CA ALA A 73 0.56 9.63 15.39
C ALA A 73 0.45 8.51 16.44
N VAL A 74 0.38 8.83 17.75
CA VAL A 74 0.28 7.84 18.83
C VAL A 74 -1.14 7.65 19.36
N ALA A 75 -2.08 8.47 18.92
CA ALA A 75 -3.50 8.37 19.28
C ALA A 75 -4.15 7.09 18.70
N ALA A 76 -5.33 6.76 19.25
CA ALA A 76 -6.22 5.79 18.66
C ALA A 76 -7.65 6.39 18.70
N PRO A 77 -8.19 6.83 17.54
CA PRO A 77 -7.63 6.72 16.18
C PRO A 77 -6.40 7.61 15.95
N ALA A 78 -5.46 7.14 15.13
CA ALA A 78 -4.35 7.94 14.64
C ALA A 78 -4.78 8.80 13.44
N ASP A 79 -4.24 10.01 13.36
CA ASP A 79 -4.45 10.93 12.24
C ASP A 79 -3.11 11.30 11.58
N PRO A 80 -2.69 10.55 10.52
CA PRO A 80 -1.45 10.85 9.82
C PRO A 80 -1.44 12.22 9.13
N ALA A 81 -2.60 12.69 8.65
CA ALA A 81 -2.68 13.97 7.94
C ALA A 81 -2.49 15.15 8.91
N ASP A 82 -3.17 15.12 10.07
CA ASP A 82 -2.98 16.11 11.12
C ASP A 82 -1.55 16.12 11.64
N TRP A 83 -0.98 14.93 11.89
CA TRP A 83 0.42 14.82 12.33
C TRP A 83 1.39 15.45 11.34
N LEU A 84 1.28 15.13 10.04
CA LEU A 84 2.14 15.70 9.00
C LEU A 84 1.93 17.21 8.85
N GLY A 85 0.68 17.67 8.96
CA GLY A 85 0.32 19.09 8.90
C GLY A 85 0.85 19.90 10.07
N SER A 86 1.02 19.29 11.24
CA SER A 86 1.57 19.94 12.44
C SER A 86 3.09 20.12 12.41
N MET A 87 3.82 19.44 11.51
CA MET A 87 5.29 19.43 11.45
C MET A 87 5.84 20.34 10.36
N THR A 88 6.82 21.14 10.71
CA THR A 88 7.71 21.80 9.76
C THR A 88 8.69 20.80 9.14
N ALA A 89 9.44 21.22 8.11
CA ALA A 89 10.53 20.41 7.57
C ALA A 89 11.63 20.13 8.62
N ALA A 90 11.88 21.06 9.54
CA ALA A 90 12.82 20.87 10.64
C ALA A 90 12.36 19.80 11.62
N ASP A 91 11.07 19.79 11.97
CA ASP A 91 10.47 18.79 12.86
C ASP A 91 10.51 17.39 12.24
N ARG A 92 10.25 17.27 10.93
CA ARG A 92 10.39 16.00 10.20
C ARG A 92 11.86 15.55 10.11
N ARG A 93 12.80 16.48 9.93
CA ARG A 93 14.24 16.16 9.93
C ARG A 93 14.71 15.63 11.28
N GLU A 94 14.15 16.13 12.38
CA GLU A 94 14.49 15.66 13.73
C GLU A 94 14.10 14.18 13.93
N LEU A 95 13.00 13.69 13.31
CA LEU A 95 12.67 12.26 13.34
C LEU A 95 13.82 11.40 12.79
N THR A 96 14.49 11.89 11.73
CA THR A 96 15.66 11.24 11.13
C THR A 96 16.89 11.33 12.06
N THR A 97 17.27 12.54 12.46
CA THR A 97 18.53 12.77 13.18
C THR A 97 18.54 12.17 14.58
N ALA A 98 17.38 12.09 15.22
CA ALA A 98 17.19 11.44 16.50
C ALA A 98 16.76 9.97 16.40
N SER A 99 16.65 9.42 15.18
CA SER A 99 16.26 8.04 14.90
C SER A 99 14.98 7.62 15.66
N ARG A 100 13.94 8.49 15.66
CA ARG A 100 12.75 8.31 16.51
C ARG A 100 11.82 7.23 15.99
N THR A 101 11.71 7.08 14.66
CA THR A 101 10.79 6.16 14.00
C THR A 101 11.56 5.05 13.27
N GLN A 102 10.93 3.90 13.12
CA GLN A 102 11.48 2.72 12.47
C GLN A 102 10.81 2.45 11.12
N THR A 103 9.48 2.33 11.13
CA THR A 103 8.67 2.10 9.93
C THR A 103 7.22 2.51 10.19
N GLN A 104 6.35 2.29 9.19
CA GLN A 104 4.90 2.39 9.30
C GLN A 104 4.24 1.07 8.92
N VAL A 105 3.07 0.81 9.53
CA VAL A 105 2.23 -0.36 9.26
C VAL A 105 0.81 0.11 8.96
N LEU A 106 0.24 -0.40 7.87
CA LEU A 106 -1.06 0.05 7.34
C LEU A 106 -2.22 -0.61 8.10
N TYR A 107 -3.39 0.02 8.02
CA TYR A 107 -4.64 -0.47 8.58
C TYR A 107 -4.93 -1.91 8.15
N GLY A 108 -5.32 -2.76 9.07
CA GLY A 108 -5.59 -4.17 8.81
C GLY A 108 -4.36 -5.06 8.61
N ALA A 109 -3.15 -4.51 8.56
CA ALA A 109 -1.96 -5.35 8.44
C ALA A 109 -1.71 -6.16 9.71
N GLN A 110 -1.37 -7.44 9.51
CA GLN A 110 -1.01 -8.35 10.62
C GLN A 110 0.40 -8.06 11.10
N VAL A 111 0.57 -8.06 12.41
CA VAL A 111 1.86 -7.92 13.10
C VAL A 111 2.08 -9.06 14.08
N GLN A 112 3.34 -9.42 14.31
CA GLN A 112 3.72 -10.34 15.38
C GLN A 112 4.03 -9.56 16.64
N VAL A 113 3.43 -9.94 17.77
CA VAL A 113 3.69 -9.33 19.08
C VAL A 113 4.92 -9.97 19.69
N LEU A 114 5.90 -9.14 20.06
CA LEU A 114 7.18 -9.58 20.62
C LEU A 114 7.26 -9.35 22.13
N GLU A 115 6.76 -8.17 22.59
CA GLU A 115 6.85 -7.75 23.99
C GLU A 115 5.72 -6.76 24.29
N ARG A 116 5.26 -6.71 25.53
CA ARG A 116 4.33 -5.69 26.05
C ARG A 116 4.94 -4.95 27.22
N ARG A 117 4.83 -3.65 27.17
CA ARG A 117 5.13 -2.74 28.27
C ARG A 117 3.94 -1.82 28.49
N GLU A 118 3.89 -1.14 29.60
CA GLU A 118 2.83 -0.20 29.97
C GLU A 118 2.40 0.69 28.80
N GLY A 119 1.18 0.45 28.27
CA GLY A 119 0.60 1.18 27.14
C GLY A 119 1.25 0.95 25.76
N TRP A 120 2.32 0.16 25.66
CA TRP A 120 3.07 -0.09 24.44
C TRP A 120 3.25 -1.57 24.13
N THR A 121 3.31 -1.88 22.84
CA THR A 121 3.59 -3.23 22.33
C THR A 121 4.75 -3.18 21.35
N LYS A 122 5.78 -3.99 21.60
CA LYS A 122 6.83 -4.23 20.60
C LYS A 122 6.32 -5.25 19.62
N ILE A 123 6.46 -4.94 18.34
CA ILE A 123 6.00 -5.78 17.24
C ILE A 123 7.14 -6.09 16.28
N ALA A 124 6.98 -7.14 15.48
CA ALA A 124 7.65 -7.31 14.19
C ALA A 124 6.59 -7.25 13.08
N VAL A 125 6.99 -6.71 11.92
CA VAL A 125 6.11 -6.58 10.74
C VAL A 125 6.55 -7.59 9.67
N PRO A 126 5.90 -8.76 9.55
CA PRO A 126 6.36 -9.85 8.67
C PRO A 126 6.43 -9.45 7.19
N GLY A 127 5.51 -8.57 6.73
CA GLY A 127 5.50 -8.03 5.37
C GLY A 127 6.63 -7.04 5.05
N GLN A 128 7.52 -6.77 6.01
CA GLN A 128 8.66 -5.87 5.86
C GLN A 128 9.95 -6.59 6.29
N PRO A 129 10.57 -7.38 5.40
CA PRO A 129 11.82 -8.09 5.70
C PRO A 129 12.93 -7.13 6.12
N SER A 130 13.73 -7.53 7.12
CA SER A 130 14.80 -6.70 7.65
C SER A 130 15.91 -7.57 8.24
N ALA A 131 17.14 -7.11 8.13
CA ALA A 131 18.28 -7.71 8.83
C ALA A 131 18.21 -7.55 10.36
N LYS A 132 17.32 -6.68 10.88
CA LYS A 132 17.18 -6.40 12.31
C LYS A 132 16.50 -7.54 13.09
N ASP A 133 15.53 -8.23 12.47
CA ASP A 133 14.81 -9.37 13.07
C ASP A 133 14.25 -10.26 11.96
N ALA A 134 14.51 -11.56 12.05
CA ALA A 134 14.05 -12.54 11.06
C ALA A 134 12.51 -12.68 10.97
N ARG A 135 11.78 -12.23 12.00
CA ARG A 135 10.31 -12.22 12.03
C ARG A 135 9.69 -11.03 11.27
N GLY A 136 10.50 -10.08 10.82
CA GLY A 136 10.10 -8.84 10.14
C GLY A 136 10.63 -7.60 10.85
N TYR A 137 10.26 -6.42 10.37
CA TYR A 137 10.81 -5.17 10.88
C TYR A 137 10.34 -4.86 12.31
N PRO A 138 11.24 -4.71 13.30
CA PRO A 138 10.86 -4.59 14.70
C PRO A 138 10.70 -3.13 15.15
N GLY A 139 9.88 -2.91 16.18
CA GLY A 139 9.79 -1.66 16.92
C GLY A 139 8.53 -1.56 17.77
N TRP A 140 8.22 -0.38 18.31
CA TRP A 140 7.19 -0.15 19.31
C TRP A 140 6.00 0.62 18.72
N VAL A 141 4.79 0.20 19.07
CA VAL A 141 3.54 0.92 18.77
C VAL A 141 2.70 1.09 20.03
N PRO A 142 1.86 2.13 20.16
CA PRO A 142 0.87 2.18 21.23
C PRO A 142 -0.04 0.95 21.19
N SER A 143 -0.23 0.28 22.33
CA SER A 143 -1.08 -0.92 22.38
C SER A 143 -2.52 -0.66 21.94
N ALA A 144 -3.02 0.56 22.16
CA ALA A 144 -4.36 0.97 21.73
C ALA A 144 -4.54 1.03 20.22
N GLN A 145 -3.45 1.03 19.44
CA GLN A 145 -3.48 0.99 17.97
C GLN A 145 -3.59 -0.43 17.39
N LEU A 146 -3.58 -1.44 18.25
CA LEU A 146 -3.65 -2.85 17.87
C LEU A 146 -4.98 -3.46 18.29
N THR A 147 -5.48 -4.40 17.49
CA THR A 147 -6.67 -5.22 17.78
C THR A 147 -6.35 -6.70 17.60
N THR A 148 -7.08 -7.57 18.28
CA THR A 148 -6.97 -9.03 18.11
C THR A 148 -7.47 -9.49 16.74
N GLY A 149 -8.51 -8.85 16.20
CA GLY A 149 -9.03 -9.06 14.87
C GLY A 149 -9.35 -10.51 14.51
N ALA A 150 -9.75 -11.36 15.46
CA ALA A 150 -9.90 -12.80 15.21
C ALA A 150 -10.91 -13.10 14.09
N ALA A 151 -12.05 -12.42 14.07
CA ALA A 151 -13.03 -12.55 12.99
C ALA A 151 -12.48 -12.03 11.65
N PHE A 152 -11.78 -10.90 11.70
CA PHE A 152 -11.15 -10.30 10.54
C PHE A 152 -10.08 -11.22 9.92
N ALA A 153 -9.27 -11.90 10.76
CA ALA A 153 -8.30 -12.88 10.29
C ALA A 153 -8.95 -14.01 9.48
N GLY A 154 -10.05 -14.58 10.00
CA GLY A 154 -10.79 -15.62 9.29
C GLY A 154 -11.39 -15.13 7.96
N LEU A 155 -11.82 -13.86 7.90
CA LEU A 155 -12.33 -13.27 6.66
C LEU A 155 -11.21 -13.03 5.64
N LEU A 156 -10.01 -12.60 6.06
CA LEU A 156 -8.86 -12.45 5.17
C LEU A 156 -8.41 -13.76 4.51
N GLU A 157 -8.61 -14.89 5.21
CA GLU A 157 -8.31 -16.22 4.68
C GLU A 157 -9.42 -16.75 3.75
N ALA A 158 -10.68 -16.38 4.01
CA ALA A 158 -11.84 -16.93 3.35
C ALA A 158 -12.35 -16.12 2.15
N LEU A 159 -12.07 -14.82 2.10
CA LEU A 159 -12.65 -13.90 1.12
C LEU A 159 -11.56 -13.22 0.28
N PRO A 160 -11.90 -12.78 -0.94
CA PRO A 160 -11.01 -11.91 -1.72
C PRO A 160 -10.66 -10.65 -0.93
N ALA A 161 -9.42 -10.22 -0.99
CA ALA A 161 -9.00 -8.94 -0.43
C ALA A 161 -9.11 -7.82 -1.47
N GLY A 162 -9.64 -6.68 -1.05
CA GLY A 162 -9.54 -5.41 -1.75
C GLY A 162 -8.29 -4.68 -1.27
N THR A 163 -7.39 -4.41 -2.19
CA THR A 163 -6.16 -3.61 -1.94
C THR A 163 -6.37 -2.20 -2.45
N VAL A 164 -6.12 -1.18 -1.62
CA VAL A 164 -6.12 0.21 -2.09
C VAL A 164 -5.02 0.39 -3.12
N ASP A 165 -5.40 0.74 -4.33
CA ASP A 165 -4.53 0.83 -5.51
C ASP A 165 -4.99 1.97 -6.44
N GLY A 166 -4.11 2.45 -7.31
CA GLY A 166 -4.40 3.55 -8.25
C GLY A 166 -4.47 4.94 -7.63
N VAL A 167 -4.40 5.06 -6.32
CA VAL A 167 -4.39 6.31 -5.54
C VAL A 167 -3.42 6.22 -4.38
N ALA A 168 -2.86 7.34 -3.92
CA ALA A 168 -1.99 7.33 -2.74
C ALA A 168 -2.78 7.10 -1.44
N THR A 169 -3.96 7.70 -1.31
CA THR A 169 -4.88 7.51 -0.18
C THR A 169 -6.33 7.51 -0.66
N THR A 170 -7.23 6.88 0.10
CA THR A 170 -8.67 6.91 -0.13
C THR A 170 -9.42 6.91 1.19
N TRP A 171 -10.73 7.21 1.14
CA TRP A 171 -11.58 7.19 2.32
C TRP A 171 -12.37 5.89 2.42
N LEU A 172 -12.53 5.39 3.64
CA LEU A 172 -13.60 4.50 4.03
C LEU A 172 -14.78 5.34 4.51
N TYR A 173 -15.98 4.86 4.26
CA TYR A 173 -17.24 5.52 4.57
C TYR A 173 -18.11 4.60 5.42
N SER A 174 -18.94 5.20 6.31
CA SER A 174 -19.85 4.44 7.18
C SER A 174 -21.03 3.84 6.41
N GLU A 175 -21.34 4.36 5.21
CA GLU A 175 -22.50 4.02 4.42
C GLU A 175 -22.19 3.85 2.92
N GLU A 176 -23.07 3.17 2.20
CA GLU A 176 -22.94 2.85 0.79
C GLU A 176 -22.92 4.11 -0.11
N THR A 177 -23.68 5.14 0.26
CA THR A 177 -23.71 6.42 -0.47
C THR A 177 -22.39 7.18 -0.43
N ARG A 178 -21.47 6.78 0.45
CA ARG A 178 -20.10 7.33 0.61
C ARG A 178 -20.10 8.85 0.84
N THR A 179 -21.05 9.34 1.65
CA THR A 179 -21.13 10.75 2.05
C THR A 179 -20.51 11.01 3.42
N ASP A 180 -20.56 10.00 4.31
CA ASP A 180 -20.02 10.09 5.68
C ASP A 180 -18.66 9.40 5.77
N ARG A 181 -17.58 10.21 5.86
CA ARG A 181 -16.20 9.77 5.94
C ARG A 181 -15.88 9.17 7.30
N LEU A 182 -15.41 7.93 7.32
CA LEU A 182 -15.05 7.21 8.53
C LEU A 182 -13.55 7.28 8.81
N ARG A 183 -12.72 6.97 7.81
CA ARG A 183 -11.25 6.85 7.96
C ARG A 183 -10.56 7.01 6.62
N GLU A 184 -9.51 7.80 6.56
CA GLU A 184 -8.61 7.83 5.42
C GLU A 184 -7.59 6.69 5.54
N ILE A 185 -7.37 5.92 4.46
CA ILE A 185 -6.47 4.78 4.40
C ILE A 185 -5.49 4.91 3.23
N SER A 186 -4.34 4.27 3.37
CA SER A 186 -3.21 4.35 2.43
C SER A 186 -3.32 3.33 1.29
N ALA A 187 -2.75 3.64 0.14
CA ALA A 187 -2.32 2.64 -0.83
C ALA A 187 -1.65 1.45 -0.13
N GLY A 188 -1.91 0.24 -0.61
CA GLY A 188 -1.42 -1.00 -0.01
C GLY A 188 -2.27 -1.52 1.16
N THR A 189 -3.23 -0.76 1.70
CA THR A 189 -4.20 -1.28 2.69
C THR A 189 -5.01 -2.41 2.08
N ARG A 190 -5.07 -3.57 2.76
CA ARG A 190 -5.79 -4.77 2.31
C ARG A 190 -6.90 -5.12 3.29
N LEU A 191 -8.13 -5.20 2.80
CA LEU A 191 -9.32 -5.50 3.60
C LEU A 191 -10.16 -6.59 2.94
N PRO A 192 -10.77 -7.53 3.70
CA PRO A 192 -11.70 -8.53 3.16
C PRO A 192 -12.89 -7.86 2.49
N VAL A 193 -13.22 -8.27 1.27
CA VAL A 193 -14.38 -7.79 0.53
C VAL A 193 -15.59 -8.64 0.90
N LEU A 194 -16.65 -8.00 1.37
CA LEU A 194 -17.91 -8.65 1.77
C LEU A 194 -18.94 -8.64 0.64
N ALA A 195 -19.05 -7.50 -0.04
CA ALA A 195 -19.99 -7.28 -1.15
C ALA A 195 -19.52 -6.08 -1.97
N GLY A 196 -20.13 -5.85 -3.11
CA GLY A 196 -19.86 -4.64 -3.90
C GLY A 196 -20.32 -4.73 -5.34
N ASP A 197 -20.27 -3.58 -5.98
CA ASP A 197 -20.53 -3.40 -7.40
C ASP A 197 -19.47 -2.48 -8.03
N SER A 198 -19.74 -1.95 -9.22
CA SER A 198 -18.82 -1.02 -9.91
C SER A 198 -18.70 0.36 -9.25
N GLY A 199 -19.57 0.70 -8.32
CA GLY A 199 -19.58 2.00 -7.64
C GLY A 199 -18.96 1.93 -6.23
N GLY A 200 -19.32 0.90 -5.44
CA GLY A 200 -18.90 0.78 -4.05
C GLY A 200 -18.60 -0.65 -3.62
N VAL A 201 -17.64 -0.80 -2.74
CA VAL A 201 -17.22 -2.09 -2.17
C VAL A 201 -17.33 -2.03 -0.67
N GLN A 202 -18.09 -2.96 -0.10
CA GLN A 202 -18.19 -3.16 1.35
C GLN A 202 -17.04 -4.05 1.82
N VAL A 203 -16.32 -3.58 2.83
CA VAL A 203 -15.16 -4.27 3.41
C VAL A 203 -15.34 -4.51 4.91
N SER A 204 -14.70 -5.55 5.42
CA SER A 204 -14.62 -5.81 6.86
C SER A 204 -13.47 -5.00 7.48
N LEU A 205 -13.65 -4.54 8.72
CA LEU A 205 -12.67 -3.75 9.46
C LEU A 205 -11.97 -4.59 10.54
N PRO A 206 -10.66 -4.40 10.80
CA PRO A 206 -9.90 -5.15 11.79
C PRO A 206 -10.34 -4.86 13.23
N ASP A 207 -10.87 -3.67 13.49
CA ASP A 207 -11.40 -3.20 14.78
C ASP A 207 -12.90 -3.52 14.94
N GLY A 208 -13.49 -4.24 13.99
CA GLY A 208 -14.89 -4.69 13.99
C GLY A 208 -15.79 -3.84 13.10
N GLY A 209 -16.90 -4.44 12.68
CA GLY A 209 -17.83 -3.80 11.77
C GLY A 209 -17.42 -3.81 10.31
N THR A 210 -18.05 -2.94 9.52
CA THR A 210 -17.86 -2.83 8.07
C THR A 210 -17.78 -1.38 7.65
N ALA A 211 -17.21 -1.14 6.47
CA ALA A 211 -17.20 0.16 5.83
C ALA A 211 -17.35 0.02 4.32
N TRP A 212 -17.60 1.12 3.65
CA TRP A 212 -17.66 1.20 2.20
C TRP A 212 -16.45 1.95 1.66
N ALA A 213 -15.94 1.50 0.53
CA ALA A 213 -14.86 2.14 -0.22
C ALA A 213 -15.30 2.39 -1.66
N ASP A 214 -14.65 3.32 -2.35
CA ASP A 214 -14.83 3.52 -3.78
C ASP A 214 -14.24 2.32 -4.54
N ALA A 215 -15.04 1.70 -5.39
CA ALA A 215 -14.59 0.55 -6.19
C ALA A 215 -13.43 0.90 -7.13
N ALA A 216 -13.38 2.14 -7.63
CA ALA A 216 -12.30 2.63 -8.49
C ALA A 216 -10.93 2.73 -7.78
N HIS A 217 -10.92 2.72 -6.46
CA HIS A 217 -9.71 2.82 -5.64
C HIS A 217 -9.28 1.47 -5.04
N LEU A 218 -9.95 0.37 -5.42
CA LEU A 218 -9.65 -0.97 -4.92
C LEU A 218 -9.36 -1.95 -6.06
N ARG A 219 -8.23 -2.60 -6.00
CA ARG A 219 -7.96 -3.81 -6.78
C ARG A 219 -8.39 -5.02 -5.98
N ILE A 220 -9.30 -5.81 -6.53
CA ILE A 220 -9.79 -7.05 -5.92
C ILE A 220 -8.93 -8.22 -6.38
N GLY A 221 -8.41 -8.99 -5.43
CA GLY A 221 -7.54 -10.14 -5.70
C GLY A 221 -6.06 -9.77 -5.87
N ASP A 222 -5.29 -10.72 -6.41
CA ASP A 222 -3.85 -10.57 -6.56
C ASP A 222 -3.48 -9.66 -7.74
N PRO A 223 -2.33 -8.95 -7.67
CA PRO A 223 -1.81 -8.22 -8.81
C PRO A 223 -1.38 -9.19 -9.91
N GLY A 224 -1.62 -8.82 -11.15
CA GLY A 224 -1.05 -9.53 -12.31
C GLY A 224 0.47 -9.33 -12.42
N PRO A 225 1.09 -9.94 -13.44
CA PRO A 225 2.49 -9.66 -13.77
C PRO A 225 2.70 -8.16 -13.98
N ALA A 226 3.75 -7.61 -13.38
CA ALA A 226 4.08 -6.20 -13.50
C ALA A 226 5.30 -5.98 -14.40
N SER A 227 5.28 -4.91 -15.15
CA SER A 227 6.43 -4.35 -15.86
C SER A 227 7.12 -3.26 -15.04
N GLY A 228 8.31 -2.83 -15.46
CA GLY A 228 8.97 -1.68 -14.85
C GLY A 228 8.20 -0.38 -15.02
N GLU A 229 7.48 -0.22 -16.13
CA GLU A 229 6.61 0.95 -16.35
C GLU A 229 5.42 0.97 -15.38
N ASP A 230 4.87 -0.18 -14.99
CA ASP A 230 3.82 -0.25 -13.98
C ASP A 230 4.33 0.20 -12.61
N LEU A 231 5.56 -0.20 -12.22
CA LEU A 231 6.20 0.30 -11.00
C LEU A 231 6.39 1.82 -11.05
N VAL A 232 6.84 2.37 -12.17
CA VAL A 232 7.00 3.82 -12.36
C VAL A 232 5.65 4.52 -12.31
N GLY A 233 4.61 3.96 -12.96
CA GLY A 233 3.24 4.46 -12.91
C GLY A 233 2.72 4.56 -11.48
N THR A 234 2.90 3.48 -10.70
CA THR A 234 2.53 3.45 -9.28
C THR A 234 3.34 4.45 -8.44
N ALA A 235 4.65 4.56 -8.68
CA ALA A 235 5.48 5.54 -7.95
C ALA A 235 5.04 6.99 -8.19
N ARG A 236 4.49 7.31 -9.36
CA ARG A 236 3.96 8.64 -9.69
C ARG A 236 2.75 9.05 -8.84
N LEU A 237 2.00 8.09 -8.27
CA LEU A 237 0.88 8.37 -7.37
C LEU A 237 1.32 9.09 -6.09
N PHE A 238 2.60 8.96 -5.72
CA PHE A 238 3.17 9.54 -4.51
C PHE A 238 3.87 10.89 -4.74
N LEU A 239 3.91 11.40 -5.97
CA LEU A 239 4.50 12.71 -6.26
C LEU A 239 3.86 13.79 -5.37
N GLU A 240 4.67 14.77 -4.95
CA GLU A 240 4.31 15.88 -4.05
C GLU A 240 3.96 15.43 -2.60
N ARG A 241 3.99 14.14 -2.26
CA ARG A 241 3.86 13.69 -0.87
C ARG A 241 5.10 14.09 -0.07
N PRO A 242 4.94 14.57 1.17
CA PRO A 242 6.07 14.94 2.00
C PRO A 242 6.91 13.70 2.36
N TYR A 243 8.18 13.91 2.61
CA TYR A 243 9.05 12.87 3.17
C TYR A 243 8.83 12.73 4.67
N LEU A 244 8.77 11.47 5.15
CA LEU A 244 8.75 11.15 6.57
C LEU A 244 9.73 10.00 6.84
N TRP A 245 10.70 10.19 7.74
CA TRP A 245 11.62 9.11 8.14
C TRP A 245 10.86 7.94 8.76
N GLY A 246 11.10 6.72 8.28
CA GLY A 246 10.32 5.54 8.65
C GLY A 246 8.97 5.45 7.90
N GLY A 247 8.63 6.42 7.06
CA GLY A 247 7.37 6.44 6.33
C GLY A 247 7.25 5.31 5.32
N ARG A 248 6.10 4.63 5.32
CA ARG A 248 5.74 3.57 4.36
C ARG A 248 4.24 3.57 4.10
N SER A 249 3.73 4.74 3.73
CA SER A 249 2.32 4.96 3.46
C SER A 249 2.12 5.99 2.36
N GLY A 250 0.91 6.05 1.81
CA GLY A 250 0.48 7.06 0.84
C GLY A 250 0.43 8.47 1.40
N PHE A 251 0.55 8.64 2.70
CA PHE A 251 0.60 9.96 3.33
C PHE A 251 1.99 10.60 3.18
N ALA A 252 3.04 9.87 3.52
CA ALA A 252 4.43 10.36 3.49
C ALA A 252 5.41 9.19 3.55
N PRO A 253 5.97 8.73 2.42
CA PRO A 253 6.99 7.70 2.42
C PRO A 253 8.40 8.28 2.67
N ASP A 254 9.33 7.45 3.20
CA ASP A 254 10.76 7.65 3.01
C ASP A 254 11.25 6.98 1.71
N CYS A 255 12.54 7.02 1.42
CA CYS A 255 13.10 6.50 0.18
C CYS A 255 12.84 5.01 -0.02
N SER A 256 13.17 4.17 0.96
CA SER A 256 12.98 2.73 0.90
C SER A 256 11.54 2.31 1.20
N GLY A 257 10.77 3.12 1.91
CA GLY A 257 9.33 2.93 2.09
C GLY A 257 8.53 3.16 0.82
N LEU A 258 8.91 4.18 0.02
CA LEU A 258 8.34 4.40 -1.32
C LEU A 258 8.59 3.19 -2.21
N THR A 259 9.86 2.79 -2.38
CA THR A 259 10.22 1.66 -3.23
C THR A 259 9.58 0.36 -2.76
N GLY A 260 9.58 0.10 -1.44
CA GLY A 260 8.96 -1.09 -0.85
C GLY A 260 7.45 -1.14 -1.05
N LEU A 261 6.73 -0.02 -0.86
CA LEU A 261 5.28 0.05 -1.05
C LEU A 261 4.89 -0.10 -2.53
N VAL A 262 5.65 0.53 -3.44
CA VAL A 262 5.46 0.38 -4.89
C VAL A 262 5.60 -1.08 -5.31
N HIS A 263 6.65 -1.78 -4.88
CA HIS A 263 6.83 -3.19 -5.20
C HIS A 263 5.75 -4.07 -4.59
N GLU A 264 5.36 -3.82 -3.33
CA GLU A 264 4.30 -4.59 -2.65
C GLU A 264 2.95 -4.49 -3.38
N LEU A 265 2.58 -3.33 -3.91
CA LEU A 265 1.37 -3.16 -4.72
C LEU A 265 1.37 -4.06 -5.96
N HIS A 266 2.53 -4.47 -6.43
CA HIS A 266 2.72 -5.42 -7.54
C HIS A 266 3.08 -6.85 -7.07
N GLY A 267 2.85 -7.17 -5.78
CA GLY A 267 3.08 -8.51 -5.23
C GLY A 267 4.55 -8.86 -5.00
N ILE A 268 5.45 -7.89 -5.06
CA ILE A 268 6.90 -8.11 -4.90
C ILE A 268 7.32 -7.62 -3.52
N THR A 269 7.74 -8.54 -2.66
CA THR A 269 8.26 -8.20 -1.33
C THR A 269 9.76 -7.94 -1.41
N ILE A 270 10.20 -6.75 -1.00
CA ILE A 270 11.61 -6.36 -0.89
C ILE A 270 11.94 -5.91 0.53
N GLY A 271 13.21 -5.79 0.86
CA GLY A 271 13.66 -5.35 2.19
C GLY A 271 13.11 -3.97 2.57
N ARG A 272 12.96 -3.70 3.86
CA ARG A 272 12.45 -2.40 4.33
C ARG A 272 13.48 -1.29 4.22
N ASP A 273 14.73 -1.55 4.60
CA ASP A 273 15.80 -0.55 4.55
C ASP A 273 16.49 -0.53 3.17
N ALA A 274 17.00 0.62 2.75
CA ALA A 274 17.71 0.76 1.48
C ALA A 274 18.91 -0.20 1.38
N SER A 275 19.60 -0.43 2.49
CA SER A 275 20.71 -1.39 2.58
C SER A 275 20.27 -2.83 2.31
N ASP A 276 19.09 -3.24 2.82
CA ASP A 276 18.53 -4.58 2.57
C ASP A 276 18.12 -4.73 1.09
N GLN A 277 17.50 -3.69 0.52
CA GLN A 277 17.12 -3.66 -0.91
C GLN A 277 18.34 -3.73 -1.83
N ALA A 278 19.45 -3.07 -1.46
CA ALA A 278 20.69 -3.07 -2.26
C ALA A 278 21.39 -4.44 -2.31
N THR A 279 21.12 -5.33 -1.36
CA THR A 279 21.73 -6.67 -1.28
C THR A 279 20.90 -7.76 -1.96
N ALA A 280 19.67 -7.46 -2.35
CA ALA A 280 18.75 -8.39 -2.99
C ALA A 280 18.50 -8.02 -4.46
N GLY A 281 17.82 -8.92 -5.20
CA GLY A 281 17.56 -8.73 -6.62
C GLY A 281 18.80 -8.92 -7.50
N ARG A 282 18.60 -8.76 -8.81
CA ARG A 282 19.68 -8.89 -9.80
C ARG A 282 20.43 -7.56 -9.95
N ALA A 283 21.78 -7.60 -9.91
CA ALA A 283 22.61 -6.43 -10.21
C ALA A 283 22.38 -5.95 -11.65
N VAL A 284 22.35 -4.64 -11.85
CA VAL A 284 22.14 -4.02 -13.15
C VAL A 284 23.27 -3.02 -13.42
N GLU A 285 23.88 -3.16 -14.57
CA GLU A 285 24.89 -2.19 -15.03
C GLU A 285 24.23 -0.87 -15.43
N GLN A 286 24.95 0.24 -15.30
CA GLN A 286 24.42 1.57 -15.58
C GLN A 286 23.85 1.72 -17.01
N ASN A 287 24.46 1.04 -18.00
CA ASN A 287 24.02 1.06 -19.39
C ASN A 287 22.81 0.17 -19.68
N ASP A 288 22.46 -0.70 -18.73
CA ASP A 288 21.34 -1.66 -18.85
C ASP A 288 20.13 -1.28 -18.00
N LEU A 289 20.13 -0.06 -17.44
CA LEU A 289 19.02 0.45 -16.63
C LEU A 289 17.72 0.48 -17.41
N ARG A 290 16.64 0.00 -16.78
CA ARG A 290 15.27 0.01 -17.30
C ARG A 290 14.32 0.60 -16.25
N PRO A 291 13.21 1.19 -16.66
CA PRO A 291 12.17 1.65 -15.73
C PRO A 291 11.87 0.59 -14.67
N GLY A 292 11.71 1.02 -13.41
CA GLY A 292 11.47 0.15 -12.26
C GLY A 292 12.73 -0.38 -11.57
N ASP A 293 13.93 -0.23 -12.14
CA ASP A 293 15.17 -0.56 -11.44
C ASP A 293 15.39 0.37 -10.24
N LEU A 294 15.93 -0.18 -9.15
CA LEU A 294 16.29 0.57 -7.97
C LEU A 294 17.73 1.05 -8.06
N LEU A 295 17.93 2.32 -7.81
CA LEU A 295 19.23 3.01 -7.80
C LEU A 295 19.64 3.28 -6.35
N PHE A 296 20.91 3.08 -6.01
CA PHE A 296 21.41 3.19 -4.64
C PHE A 296 22.58 4.14 -4.52
N TRP A 297 22.68 4.78 -3.35
CA TRP A 297 23.78 5.68 -2.98
C TRP A 297 24.35 5.30 -1.62
N ASN A 298 25.68 5.44 -1.49
CA ASN A 298 26.52 5.04 -0.36
C ASN A 298 26.65 3.51 -0.19
N SER A 299 27.62 3.08 0.61
CA SER A 299 27.84 1.68 0.94
C SER A 299 28.19 1.55 2.44
N PRO A 300 27.33 0.99 3.27
CA PRO A 300 26.00 0.46 2.94
C PRO A 300 25.05 1.53 2.42
N ALA A 301 24.08 1.13 1.58
CA ALA A 301 23.14 2.06 0.96
C ALA A 301 22.30 2.82 2.01
N THR A 302 22.30 4.14 1.92
CA THR A 302 21.52 5.04 2.78
C THR A 302 20.39 5.74 2.04
N HIS A 303 20.38 5.67 0.69
CA HIS A 303 19.34 6.22 -0.16
C HIS A 303 19.05 5.28 -1.32
N VAL A 304 17.79 5.28 -1.74
CA VAL A 304 17.29 4.50 -2.88
C VAL A 304 16.26 5.32 -3.66
N ALA A 305 16.23 5.16 -4.99
CA ALA A 305 15.25 5.75 -5.89
C ALA A 305 14.81 4.72 -6.94
N ILE A 306 13.67 4.97 -7.62
CA ILE A 306 13.19 4.17 -8.75
C ILE A 306 13.63 4.84 -10.05
N TYR A 307 14.34 4.12 -10.91
CA TYR A 307 14.66 4.60 -12.25
C TYR A 307 13.38 4.71 -13.09
N ALA A 308 13.12 5.89 -13.63
CA ALA A 308 11.90 6.21 -14.36
C ALA A 308 12.05 6.20 -15.89
N GLY A 309 13.24 5.82 -16.38
CA GLY A 309 13.59 5.96 -17.81
C GLY A 309 14.23 7.32 -18.12
N ASP A 310 14.83 7.45 -19.31
CA ASP A 310 15.37 8.68 -19.86
C ASP A 310 16.32 9.46 -18.92
N GLY A 311 17.14 8.74 -18.16
CA GLY A 311 18.08 9.34 -17.21
C GLY A 311 17.39 10.03 -16.01
N ARG A 312 16.15 9.71 -15.72
CA ARG A 312 15.37 10.27 -14.60
C ARG A 312 15.04 9.21 -13.56
N MET A 313 14.75 9.67 -12.34
CA MET A 313 14.34 8.82 -11.23
C MET A 313 13.23 9.46 -10.42
N ILE A 314 12.45 8.64 -9.72
CA ILE A 314 11.46 9.05 -8.71
C ILE A 314 12.06 8.77 -7.34
N GLU A 315 12.10 9.79 -6.48
CA GLU A 315 12.71 9.68 -5.16
C GLU A 315 11.93 10.41 -4.07
N ALA A 316 11.91 9.83 -2.87
CA ALA A 316 11.65 10.52 -1.60
C ALA A 316 13.02 10.82 -0.98
N PHE A 317 13.54 12.04 -1.16
CA PHE A 317 14.94 12.33 -0.88
C PHE A 317 15.22 12.62 0.60
N ASP A 318 14.57 13.63 1.14
CA ASP A 318 14.72 14.04 2.54
C ASP A 318 13.52 14.86 3.05
N ALA A 319 13.51 15.18 4.33
CA ALA A 319 12.44 15.92 5.00
C ALA A 319 12.20 17.35 4.45
N SER A 320 13.10 17.88 3.60
CA SER A 320 12.99 19.23 3.04
C SER A 320 12.33 19.25 1.67
N THR A 321 12.17 18.07 1.05
CA THR A 321 11.66 17.95 -0.32
C THR A 321 10.52 16.94 -0.39
N PRO A 322 9.48 17.19 -1.21
CA PRO A 322 8.46 16.18 -1.49
C PRO A 322 9.03 15.07 -2.38
N VAL A 323 8.28 13.98 -2.53
CA VAL A 323 8.53 12.97 -3.57
C VAL A 323 8.50 13.63 -4.93
N ARG A 324 9.54 13.41 -5.73
CA ARG A 324 9.76 14.16 -6.96
C ARG A 324 10.42 13.32 -8.06
N ILE A 325 10.43 13.86 -9.28
CA ILE A 325 11.18 13.32 -10.41
C ILE A 325 12.40 14.21 -10.64
N THR A 326 13.60 13.61 -10.61
CA THR A 326 14.87 14.32 -10.81
C THR A 326 15.74 13.58 -11.84
N PRO A 327 16.76 14.24 -12.43
CA PRO A 327 17.82 13.52 -13.15
C PRO A 327 18.53 12.53 -12.22
N VAL A 328 18.95 11.39 -12.76
CA VAL A 328 19.77 10.43 -11.98
C VAL A 328 21.11 11.07 -11.64
N ARG A 329 21.53 10.92 -10.40
CA ARG A 329 22.83 11.38 -9.91
C ARG A 329 23.86 10.25 -9.96
N PHE A 330 24.66 10.19 -11.00
CA PHE A 330 25.81 9.29 -11.10
C PHE A 330 27.08 9.94 -10.52
N ASP A 331 26.98 10.36 -9.26
CA ASP A 331 28.10 10.99 -8.54
C ASP A 331 28.97 9.94 -7.80
N ALA A 332 29.99 10.38 -7.07
CA ALA A 332 30.92 9.51 -6.34
C ALA A 332 30.26 8.66 -5.24
N THR A 333 29.02 8.95 -4.86
CA THR A 333 28.26 8.18 -3.86
C THR A 333 27.33 7.14 -4.48
N TYR A 334 27.13 7.16 -5.81
CA TYR A 334 26.34 6.14 -6.50
C TYR A 334 26.99 4.77 -6.33
N SER A 335 26.21 3.81 -5.80
CA SER A 335 26.73 2.49 -5.41
C SER A 335 26.17 1.32 -6.23
N GLY A 336 25.36 1.61 -7.26
CA GLY A 336 24.86 0.60 -8.19
C GLY A 336 23.35 0.55 -8.29
N ALA A 337 22.85 -0.44 -9.04
CA ALA A 337 21.43 -0.66 -9.25
C ALA A 337 21.02 -2.12 -9.07
N ARG A 338 19.74 -2.35 -8.76
CA ARG A 338 19.13 -3.67 -8.63
C ARG A 338 17.78 -3.73 -9.34
N ARG A 339 17.50 -4.87 -9.96
CA ARG A 339 16.20 -5.23 -10.53
C ARG A 339 15.55 -6.30 -9.67
N HIS A 340 14.37 -5.98 -9.13
CA HIS A 340 13.57 -6.90 -8.31
C HIS A 340 12.44 -7.55 -9.10
N LEU A 341 12.10 -7.02 -10.26
CA LEU A 341 11.17 -7.67 -11.19
C LEU A 341 11.78 -8.98 -11.70
N PRO A 342 10.97 -10.05 -11.83
CA PRO A 342 11.41 -11.25 -12.54
C PRO A 342 11.75 -10.90 -13.99
N ASP A 343 12.69 -11.63 -14.58
CA ASP A 343 12.93 -11.50 -16.02
C ASP A 343 11.66 -11.93 -16.78
N PRO A 344 11.32 -11.24 -17.87
CA PRO A 344 10.20 -11.69 -18.70
C PRO A 344 10.44 -13.11 -19.19
N ALA A 345 9.40 -13.95 -19.10
CA ALA A 345 9.42 -15.35 -19.53
C ALA A 345 9.65 -15.47 -21.04
#